data_6993fc886239ba4e0abf4d9535b91690
#
_entry.id   6993fc886239ba4e0abf4d9535b91690
#
_cell.length_a   1.000
_cell.length_b   1.000
_cell.length_c   1.000
_cell.angle_alpha   90.00
_cell.angle_beta   90.00
_cell.angle_gamma   90.00
#
_symmetry.space_group_name_H-M   'P 1'
#
loop_
_entity.id
_entity.type
_entity.pdbx_description
1 polymer ?
#
loop_
_entity_poly.entity_id
_entity_poly.type
_entity_poly.pdbx_seq_one_letter_code
_entity_poly.pdbx_strand_id
1 'polypeptide(L)'
;KGAFLQEDSPYHDFFYFYPDGSWPDNTHYDSWWGNDTLPKLNYEGSERLEQYIHGVARKWVAAPYCIDGWRLDVAADLGHTPEYNHKFWKGFREAVKRENPEAIILAEHYGDPSTWLDGTQWDTVMNYDAFMEPISWFLTGMEKHSDARRNDLRGNASAFFGSMTDYGARFTTPSALVAMNELSNHDHSRFLTRTNHVVGRTAFAGPQAANYGVNLAVMRQAVLMQMTWVGAPTIYYGDEAGVCGWTDPDNRRSYPWGKEDHELIRFHKEMIRIHKDYEVFSTGSL
;
A
#
# COMPACT_ATOMS: atom_id res chain seq x y z
N LYS A 1 -13.80 20.51 21.20
CA LYS A 1 -12.90 19.70 22.03
C LYS A 1 -13.17 18.24 21.75
N GLY A 2 -12.14 17.38 21.80
CA GLY A 2 -12.24 15.97 21.43
C GLY A 2 -12.90 15.11 22.50
N ALA A 3 -13.36 13.93 22.12
CA ALA A 3 -13.96 12.93 23.01
C ALA A 3 -13.04 12.46 24.14
N PHE A 4 -11.73 12.52 23.93
CA PHE A 4 -10.70 12.27 24.94
C PHE A 4 -10.82 13.19 26.16
N LEU A 5 -11.11 14.49 25.95
CA LEU A 5 -11.14 15.51 27.01
C LEU A 5 -12.50 15.62 27.70
N GLN A 6 -13.59 15.25 27.03
CA GLN A 6 -14.96 15.50 27.50
C GLN A 6 -15.89 14.35 27.11
N GLU A 7 -16.58 13.80 28.11
CA GLU A 7 -17.56 12.73 27.91
C GLU A 7 -18.75 13.17 27.06
N ASP A 8 -19.20 14.44 27.21
CA ASP A 8 -20.29 15.03 26.44
C ASP A 8 -19.87 15.55 25.04
N SER A 9 -18.68 15.18 24.56
CA SER A 9 -18.22 15.55 23.22
C SER A 9 -19.21 15.07 22.15
N PRO A 10 -19.54 15.91 21.13
CA PRO A 10 -20.37 15.49 20.01
C PRO A 10 -19.73 14.38 19.16
N TYR A 11 -18.48 14.03 19.41
CA TYR A 11 -17.73 12.95 18.74
C TYR A 11 -17.48 11.74 19.65
N HIS A 12 -18.17 11.68 20.81
CA HIS A 12 -17.96 10.61 21.78
C HIS A 12 -18.21 9.22 21.14
N ASP A 13 -19.31 9.05 20.42
CA ASP A 13 -19.68 7.80 19.75
C ASP A 13 -18.78 7.40 18.58
N PHE A 14 -17.90 8.30 18.10
CA PHE A 14 -16.91 7.99 17.08
C PHE A 14 -15.76 7.10 17.58
N PHE A 15 -15.67 6.95 18.92
CA PHE A 15 -14.66 6.11 19.59
C PHE A 15 -15.38 5.19 20.58
N TYR A 16 -14.80 4.03 20.81
CA TYR A 16 -15.27 3.13 21.85
C TYR A 16 -14.45 3.36 23.12
N PHE A 17 -15.06 3.88 24.18
CA PHE A 17 -14.45 4.01 25.50
C PHE A 17 -14.88 2.84 26.36
N TYR A 18 -13.92 2.23 27.06
CA TYR A 18 -14.23 1.16 28.01
C TYR A 18 -14.95 1.70 29.26
N PRO A 19 -15.84 0.89 29.87
CA PRO A 19 -16.70 1.36 30.97
C PRO A 19 -15.97 1.83 32.24
N ASP A 20 -14.73 1.42 32.43
CA ASP A 20 -13.86 1.78 33.55
C ASP A 20 -12.99 3.01 33.26
N GLY A 21 -13.13 3.62 32.10
CA GLY A 21 -12.50 4.89 31.77
C GLY A 21 -13.14 6.07 32.52
N SER A 22 -12.40 7.14 32.67
CA SER A 22 -12.87 8.35 33.37
C SER A 22 -12.40 9.62 32.69
N TRP A 23 -13.24 10.66 32.69
CA TRP A 23 -12.94 11.99 32.18
C TRP A 23 -12.53 12.96 33.30
N PRO A 24 -11.75 14.01 32.98
CA PRO A 24 -11.14 14.33 31.70
C PRO A 24 -9.93 13.44 31.35
N ASP A 25 -9.45 13.55 30.14
CA ASP A 25 -8.27 12.82 29.63
C ASP A 25 -8.43 11.30 29.70
N ASN A 26 -9.60 10.81 29.22
CA ASN A 26 -9.88 9.38 29.21
C ASN A 26 -8.98 8.64 28.21
N THR A 27 -7.99 7.93 28.73
CA THR A 27 -7.04 7.10 27.94
C THR A 27 -7.53 5.67 27.73
N HIS A 28 -8.70 5.30 28.28
CA HIS A 28 -9.22 3.94 28.24
C HIS A 28 -10.21 3.75 27.09
N TYR A 29 -9.65 3.71 25.87
CA TYR A 29 -10.40 3.56 24.63
C TYR A 29 -9.82 2.44 23.77
N ASP A 30 -10.61 1.94 22.82
CA ASP A 30 -10.16 0.99 21.82
C ASP A 30 -9.12 1.62 20.88
N SER A 31 -8.03 0.89 20.64
CA SER A 31 -6.90 1.38 19.87
C SER A 31 -6.40 0.31 18.89
N TRP A 32 -5.82 0.77 17.78
CA TRP A 32 -5.29 -0.11 16.76
C TRP A 32 -4.10 -0.90 17.33
N TRP A 33 -4.31 -2.22 17.45
CA TRP A 33 -3.33 -3.17 17.99
C TRP A 33 -2.73 -2.77 19.35
N GLY A 34 -3.52 -2.09 20.20
CA GLY A 34 -3.10 -1.67 21.54
C GLY A 34 -2.18 -0.45 21.56
N ASN A 35 -2.07 0.30 20.46
CA ASN A 35 -1.29 1.54 20.41
C ASN A 35 -2.11 2.73 20.92
N ASP A 36 -1.81 3.23 22.10
CA ASP A 36 -2.54 4.32 22.79
C ASP A 36 -2.58 5.64 21.99
N THR A 37 -1.67 5.83 21.04
CA THR A 37 -1.65 7.02 20.16
C THR A 37 -2.47 6.86 18.89
N LEU A 38 -3.05 5.67 18.64
CA LEU A 38 -3.81 5.31 17.47
C LEU A 38 -5.22 4.83 17.85
N PRO A 39 -6.12 5.74 18.29
CA PRO A 39 -7.49 5.38 18.66
C PRO A 39 -8.23 4.78 17.47
N LYS A 40 -8.85 3.62 17.66
CA LYS A 40 -9.66 2.97 16.64
C LYS A 40 -11.01 3.66 16.54
N LEU A 41 -11.44 3.94 15.31
CA LEU A 41 -12.75 4.52 15.07
C LEU A 41 -13.86 3.47 15.22
N ASN A 42 -14.91 3.84 15.92
CA ASN A 42 -16.04 2.97 16.27
C ASN A 42 -17.09 2.92 15.14
N TYR A 43 -16.68 2.45 13.96
CA TYR A 43 -17.56 2.37 12.79
C TYR A 43 -18.82 1.53 13.07
N GLU A 44 -18.64 0.38 13.70
CA GLU A 44 -19.70 -0.60 13.96
C GLU A 44 -20.67 -0.14 15.02
N GLY A 45 -20.22 0.69 15.97
CA GLY A 45 -21.06 1.28 17.03
C GLY A 45 -21.62 2.65 16.72
N SER A 46 -21.25 3.30 15.59
CA SER A 46 -21.70 4.65 15.24
C SER A 46 -22.14 4.78 13.79
N GLU A 47 -23.43 4.63 13.54
CA GLU A 47 -24.02 4.87 12.22
C GLU A 47 -23.70 6.29 11.71
N ARG A 48 -23.67 7.27 12.60
CA ARG A 48 -23.32 8.65 12.27
C ARG A 48 -21.90 8.76 11.73
N LEU A 49 -20.94 8.00 12.29
CA LEU A 49 -19.57 7.93 11.78
C LEU A 49 -19.55 7.28 10.40
N GLU A 50 -20.23 6.14 10.21
CA GLU A 50 -20.33 5.47 8.91
C GLU A 50 -20.84 6.43 7.83
N GLN A 51 -21.97 7.12 8.11
CA GLN A 51 -22.56 8.11 7.19
C GLN A 51 -21.62 9.29 6.92
N TYR A 52 -20.90 9.77 7.93
CA TYR A 52 -19.94 10.84 7.80
C TYR A 52 -18.80 10.45 6.85
N ILE A 53 -18.22 9.26 7.02
CA ILE A 53 -17.12 8.78 6.17
C ILE A 53 -17.60 8.52 4.73
N HIS A 54 -18.78 7.93 4.53
CA HIS A 54 -19.37 7.79 3.19
C HIS A 54 -19.61 9.17 2.55
N GLY A 55 -19.99 10.18 3.35
CA GLY A 55 -20.09 11.57 2.91
C GLY A 55 -18.75 12.15 2.45
N VAL A 56 -17.67 11.89 3.19
CA VAL A 56 -16.29 12.28 2.81
C VAL A 56 -15.89 11.59 1.52
N ALA A 57 -16.14 10.29 1.41
CA ALA A 57 -15.81 9.50 0.22
C ALA A 57 -16.45 10.09 -1.05
N ARG A 58 -17.73 10.43 -1.01
CA ARG A 58 -18.45 11.07 -2.13
C ARG A 58 -17.91 12.47 -2.44
N LYS A 59 -17.72 13.28 -1.39
CA LYS A 59 -17.30 14.68 -1.55
C LYS A 59 -16.04 14.83 -2.38
N TRP A 60 -15.04 14.00 -2.15
CA TRP A 60 -13.73 14.17 -2.80
C TRP A 60 -13.70 13.66 -4.23
N VAL A 61 -14.52 12.66 -4.59
CA VAL A 61 -14.63 12.19 -5.98
C VAL A 61 -15.57 13.06 -6.82
N ALA A 62 -16.43 13.85 -6.16
CA ALA A 62 -17.34 14.80 -6.80
C ALA A 62 -16.64 16.12 -7.14
N ALA A 63 -17.29 16.92 -8.04
CA ALA A 63 -16.86 18.29 -8.31
C ALA A 63 -16.94 19.15 -7.03
N PRO A 64 -16.02 20.11 -6.83
CA PRO A 64 -14.93 20.54 -7.71
C PRO A 64 -13.63 19.75 -7.55
N TYR A 65 -13.56 18.78 -6.64
CA TYR A 65 -12.31 18.09 -6.28
C TYR A 65 -11.93 17.04 -7.33
N CYS A 66 -12.88 16.21 -7.74
CA CYS A 66 -12.75 15.21 -8.81
C CYS A 66 -11.48 14.35 -8.69
N ILE A 67 -11.16 13.83 -7.49
CA ILE A 67 -10.08 12.87 -7.34
C ILE A 67 -10.44 11.56 -8.06
N ASP A 68 -9.40 10.85 -8.55
CA ASP A 68 -9.58 9.63 -9.37
C ASP A 68 -9.90 8.38 -8.54
N GLY A 69 -9.84 8.48 -7.22
CA GLY A 69 -10.17 7.34 -6.35
C GLY A 69 -9.59 7.42 -4.95
N TRP A 70 -9.61 6.30 -4.25
CA TRP A 70 -9.18 6.15 -2.87
C TRP A 70 -8.14 5.04 -2.71
N ARG A 71 -7.08 5.30 -1.97
CA ARG A 71 -6.26 4.28 -1.32
C ARG A 71 -6.69 4.20 0.14
N LEU A 72 -7.08 3.02 0.57
CA LEU A 72 -7.66 2.75 1.88
C LEU A 72 -6.60 2.13 2.78
N ASP A 73 -6.29 2.81 3.87
CA ASP A 73 -5.32 2.38 4.86
C ASP A 73 -5.88 1.27 5.73
N VAL A 74 -5.14 0.18 5.93
CA VAL A 74 -5.48 -0.95 6.81
C VAL A 74 -6.93 -1.42 6.65
N ALA A 75 -7.42 -1.49 5.41
CA ALA A 75 -8.84 -1.60 5.08
C ALA A 75 -9.51 -2.88 5.66
N ALA A 76 -8.77 -3.98 5.78
CA ALA A 76 -9.29 -5.22 6.33
C ALA A 76 -9.58 -5.17 7.84
N ASP A 77 -8.95 -4.25 8.58
CA ASP A 77 -9.08 -4.12 10.04
C ASP A 77 -10.22 -3.17 10.47
N LEU A 78 -10.94 -2.57 9.49
CA LEU A 78 -12.05 -1.67 9.80
C LEU A 78 -13.21 -2.43 10.46
N GLY A 79 -13.75 -1.85 11.53
CA GLY A 79 -14.80 -2.48 12.35
C GLY A 79 -14.24 -3.50 13.34
N HIS A 80 -15.11 -4.30 13.95
CA HIS A 80 -14.76 -5.32 14.93
C HIS A 80 -15.14 -6.73 14.45
N THR A 81 -16.05 -6.82 13.45
CA THR A 81 -16.47 -8.09 12.86
C THR A 81 -16.24 -8.13 11.35
N PRO A 82 -15.90 -9.30 10.78
CA PRO A 82 -15.77 -9.46 9.33
C PRO A 82 -17.04 -9.07 8.57
N GLU A 83 -18.21 -9.43 9.12
CA GLU A 83 -19.53 -9.15 8.55
C GLU A 83 -19.74 -7.63 8.40
N TYR A 84 -19.38 -6.86 9.44
CA TYR A 84 -19.48 -5.40 9.39
C TYR A 84 -18.46 -4.81 8.41
N ASN A 85 -17.24 -5.31 8.40
CA ASN A 85 -16.21 -4.86 7.45
C ASN A 85 -16.72 -4.96 6.01
N HIS A 86 -17.21 -6.13 5.60
CA HIS A 86 -17.77 -6.32 4.26
C HIS A 86 -18.99 -5.43 3.99
N LYS A 87 -19.89 -5.26 4.95
CA LYS A 87 -21.05 -4.35 4.84
C LYS A 87 -20.59 -2.91 4.58
N PHE A 88 -19.62 -2.44 5.38
CA PHE A 88 -19.09 -1.08 5.27
C PHE A 88 -18.49 -0.82 3.88
N TRP A 89 -17.63 -1.71 3.39
CA TRP A 89 -16.98 -1.52 2.09
C TRP A 89 -17.94 -1.57 0.92
N LYS A 90 -19.03 -2.34 1.01
CA LYS A 90 -20.12 -2.30 0.02
C LYS A 90 -20.78 -0.91 -0.01
N GLY A 91 -21.15 -0.38 1.15
CA GLY A 91 -21.72 0.96 1.26
C GLY A 91 -20.76 2.06 0.81
N PHE A 92 -19.46 1.94 1.14
CA PHE A 92 -18.42 2.85 0.67
C PHE A 92 -18.33 2.85 -0.86
N ARG A 93 -18.27 1.66 -1.48
CA ARG A 93 -18.27 1.52 -2.93
C ARG A 93 -19.51 2.16 -3.57
N GLU A 94 -20.68 1.85 -3.07
CA GLU A 94 -21.92 2.44 -3.57
C GLU A 94 -21.90 3.98 -3.52
N ALA A 95 -21.40 4.53 -2.41
CA ALA A 95 -21.26 5.97 -2.24
C ALA A 95 -20.30 6.59 -3.26
N VAL A 96 -19.11 5.99 -3.44
CA VAL A 96 -18.09 6.48 -4.39
C VAL A 96 -18.58 6.35 -5.84
N LYS A 97 -19.01 5.14 -6.24
CA LYS A 97 -19.37 4.84 -7.64
C LYS A 97 -20.63 5.55 -8.11
N ARG A 98 -21.51 5.96 -7.20
CA ARG A 98 -22.68 6.81 -7.51
C ARG A 98 -22.28 8.20 -7.97
N GLU A 99 -21.22 8.78 -7.37
CA GLU A 99 -20.72 10.11 -7.73
C GLU A 99 -19.76 10.07 -8.91
N ASN A 100 -18.85 9.09 -8.91
CA ASN A 100 -17.89 8.87 -9.98
C ASN A 100 -17.71 7.38 -10.26
N PRO A 101 -18.38 6.82 -11.27
CA PRO A 101 -18.27 5.40 -11.62
C PRO A 101 -16.82 4.95 -11.96
N GLU A 102 -16.00 5.86 -12.48
CA GLU A 102 -14.62 5.60 -12.88
C GLU A 102 -13.62 5.68 -11.72
N ALA A 103 -14.03 6.22 -10.55
CA ALA A 103 -13.12 6.34 -9.41
C ALA A 103 -12.67 4.96 -8.91
N ILE A 104 -11.36 4.76 -8.77
CA ILE A 104 -10.79 3.51 -8.27
C ILE A 104 -10.88 3.41 -6.74
N ILE A 105 -11.13 2.21 -6.24
CA ILE A 105 -11.06 1.88 -4.81
C ILE A 105 -9.97 0.82 -4.62
N LEU A 106 -8.83 1.26 -4.10
CA LEU A 106 -7.63 0.45 -3.90
C LEU A 106 -7.37 0.31 -2.40
N ALA A 107 -7.27 -0.91 -1.90
CA ALA A 107 -7.03 -1.16 -0.49
C ALA A 107 -5.58 -1.54 -0.20
N GLU A 108 -5.07 -1.11 0.94
CA GLU A 108 -3.92 -1.75 1.55
C GLU A 108 -4.38 -3.04 2.22
N HIS A 109 -3.80 -4.15 1.77
CA HIS A 109 -4.07 -5.46 2.35
C HIS A 109 -2.93 -6.43 2.05
N TYR A 110 -2.56 -7.22 3.05
CA TYR A 110 -1.66 -8.36 2.96
C TYR A 110 -2.45 -9.66 2.94
N GLY A 111 -1.98 -10.65 2.23
CA GLY A 111 -2.60 -11.98 2.17
C GLY A 111 -3.67 -12.08 1.08
N ASP A 112 -4.76 -12.78 1.39
CA ASP A 112 -5.81 -13.12 0.42
C ASP A 112 -6.89 -12.04 0.31
N PRO A 113 -6.96 -11.24 -0.78
CA PRO A 113 -7.97 -10.21 -0.96
C PRO A 113 -9.27 -10.73 -1.60
N SER A 114 -9.37 -12.00 -1.94
CA SER A 114 -10.42 -12.53 -2.83
C SER A 114 -11.84 -12.26 -2.33
N THR A 115 -12.05 -12.23 -1.01
CA THR A 115 -13.38 -11.97 -0.42
C THR A 115 -13.85 -10.51 -0.57
N TRP A 116 -12.96 -9.59 -0.87
CA TRP A 116 -13.28 -8.17 -1.15
C TRP A 116 -13.25 -7.81 -2.63
N LEU A 117 -12.64 -8.67 -3.48
CA LEU A 117 -12.51 -8.44 -4.93
C LEU A 117 -13.65 -9.08 -5.73
N ASP A 118 -14.83 -9.16 -5.13
CA ASP A 118 -16.06 -9.76 -5.72
C ASP A 118 -16.81 -8.79 -6.65
N GLY A 119 -16.27 -7.59 -6.89
CA GLY A 119 -16.88 -6.53 -7.68
C GLY A 119 -17.85 -5.64 -6.91
N THR A 120 -18.10 -5.92 -5.63
CA THR A 120 -19.04 -5.15 -4.78
C THR A 120 -18.35 -4.30 -3.72
N GLN A 121 -17.02 -4.43 -3.56
CA GLN A 121 -16.25 -3.78 -2.51
C GLN A 121 -15.04 -3.04 -3.10
N TRP A 122 -13.81 -3.56 -2.94
CA TRP A 122 -12.62 -2.94 -3.53
C TRP A 122 -12.50 -3.29 -5.02
N ASP A 123 -11.91 -2.40 -5.79
CA ASP A 123 -11.54 -2.71 -7.18
C ASP A 123 -10.25 -3.52 -7.22
N THR A 124 -9.29 -3.21 -6.34
CA THR A 124 -7.98 -3.87 -6.28
C THR A 124 -7.27 -3.60 -4.95
N VAL A 125 -6.04 -4.10 -4.82
CA VAL A 125 -5.16 -3.90 -3.66
C VAL A 125 -3.74 -3.46 -4.08
N MET A 126 -2.97 -2.94 -3.10
CA MET A 126 -1.52 -2.89 -3.21
C MET A 126 -0.99 -4.31 -3.36
N ASN A 127 -0.32 -4.59 -4.47
CA ASN A 127 0.03 -5.96 -4.86
C ASN A 127 1.31 -6.46 -4.17
N TYR A 128 1.21 -6.65 -2.85
CA TYR A 128 2.34 -7.10 -2.04
C TYR A 128 2.76 -8.53 -2.34
N ASP A 129 1.83 -9.46 -2.23
CA ASP A 129 2.13 -10.90 -2.26
C ASP A 129 2.28 -11.46 -3.67
N ALA A 130 1.54 -10.91 -4.66
CA ALA A 130 1.64 -11.35 -6.06
C ALA A 130 2.63 -10.51 -6.89
N PHE A 131 3.34 -9.53 -6.30
CA PHE A 131 4.33 -8.74 -7.04
C PHE A 131 5.51 -8.28 -6.17
N MET A 132 5.29 -7.37 -5.21
CA MET A 132 6.39 -6.66 -4.55
C MET A 132 7.34 -7.59 -3.79
N GLU A 133 6.80 -8.49 -2.98
CA GLU A 133 7.62 -9.43 -2.21
C GLU A 133 8.36 -10.44 -3.09
N PRO A 134 7.70 -11.13 -4.04
CA PRO A 134 8.39 -12.03 -4.96
C PRO A 134 9.51 -11.36 -5.75
N ILE A 135 9.30 -10.18 -6.29
CA ILE A 135 10.33 -9.40 -6.99
C ILE A 135 11.51 -9.10 -6.05
N SER A 136 11.20 -8.68 -4.81
CA SER A 136 12.23 -8.35 -3.83
C SER A 136 13.15 -9.51 -3.55
N TRP A 137 12.63 -10.64 -3.05
CA TRP A 137 13.48 -11.73 -2.66
C TRP A 137 14.07 -12.48 -3.86
N PHE A 138 13.40 -12.54 -5.01
CA PHE A 138 13.91 -13.17 -6.21
C PHE A 138 15.16 -12.46 -6.76
N LEU A 139 15.10 -11.15 -6.90
CA LEU A 139 16.20 -10.36 -7.47
C LEU A 139 17.29 -10.02 -6.45
N THR A 140 16.88 -9.76 -5.20
CA THR A 140 17.82 -9.26 -4.19
C THR A 140 18.17 -10.27 -3.09
N GLY A 141 17.37 -11.32 -2.88
CA GLY A 141 17.52 -12.20 -1.72
C GLY A 141 17.21 -11.49 -0.40
N MET A 142 16.47 -10.39 -0.43
CA MET A 142 16.05 -9.63 0.75
C MET A 142 14.53 -9.59 0.86
N GLU A 143 14.03 -9.70 2.09
CA GLU A 143 12.62 -9.38 2.33
C GLU A 143 12.38 -7.85 2.28
N LYS A 144 11.13 -7.42 2.24
CA LYS A 144 10.70 -6.05 1.94
C LYS A 144 11.20 -4.95 2.88
N HIS A 145 11.50 -5.28 4.13
CA HIS A 145 11.99 -4.31 5.12
C HIS A 145 13.52 -4.27 5.25
N SER A 146 14.24 -5.15 4.58
CA SER A 146 15.67 -5.42 4.80
C SER A 146 16.00 -5.97 6.20
N ASP A 147 15.05 -6.63 6.85
CA ASP A 147 15.24 -7.25 8.18
C ASP A 147 15.80 -8.66 8.10
N ALA A 148 15.60 -9.34 6.96
CA ALA A 148 16.05 -10.71 6.78
C ALA A 148 16.55 -10.98 5.36
N ARG A 149 17.52 -11.88 5.26
CA ARG A 149 17.95 -12.45 3.98
C ARG A 149 17.11 -13.67 3.63
N ARG A 150 16.74 -13.77 2.36
CA ARG A 150 16.04 -14.90 1.75
C ARG A 150 16.93 -15.51 0.65
N ASN A 151 18.13 -15.91 1.01
CA ASN A 151 19.08 -16.51 0.08
C ASN A 151 18.56 -17.81 -0.57
N ASP A 152 17.64 -18.50 0.11
CA ASP A 152 16.92 -19.67 -0.37
C ASP A 152 15.98 -19.36 -1.56
N LEU A 153 15.53 -18.12 -1.67
CA LEU A 153 14.61 -17.65 -2.71
C LEU A 153 15.30 -16.87 -3.83
N ARG A 154 16.52 -16.39 -3.60
CA ARG A 154 17.24 -15.58 -4.58
C ARG A 154 17.54 -16.40 -5.84
N GLY A 155 17.00 -15.93 -7.00
CA GLY A 155 17.13 -16.61 -8.28
C GLY A 155 16.38 -17.95 -8.37
N ASN A 156 15.55 -18.27 -7.38
CA ASN A 156 14.74 -19.48 -7.38
C ASN A 156 13.47 -19.26 -8.24
N ALA A 157 13.56 -19.58 -9.52
CA ALA A 157 12.47 -19.37 -10.47
C ALA A 157 11.20 -20.16 -10.11
N SER A 158 11.35 -21.39 -9.59
CA SER A 158 10.20 -22.22 -9.18
C SER A 158 9.42 -21.57 -8.04
N ALA A 159 10.12 -21.07 -7.01
CA ALA A 159 9.47 -20.36 -5.91
C ALA A 159 8.85 -19.03 -6.38
N PHE A 160 9.55 -18.31 -7.28
CA PHE A 160 9.05 -17.04 -7.83
C PHE A 160 7.75 -17.23 -8.59
N PHE A 161 7.72 -18.10 -9.61
CA PHE A 161 6.51 -18.32 -10.41
C PHE A 161 5.41 -18.99 -9.59
N GLY A 162 5.75 -19.90 -8.67
CA GLY A 162 4.78 -20.47 -7.74
C GLY A 162 4.07 -19.39 -6.92
N SER A 163 4.81 -18.51 -6.28
CA SER A 163 4.25 -17.39 -5.50
C SER A 163 3.39 -16.46 -6.34
N MET A 164 3.90 -16.03 -7.51
CA MET A 164 3.17 -15.13 -8.41
C MET A 164 1.87 -15.74 -8.92
N THR A 165 1.87 -17.06 -9.19
CA THR A 165 0.67 -17.78 -9.64
C THR A 165 -0.33 -17.97 -8.52
N ASP A 166 0.13 -18.44 -7.35
CA ASP A 166 -0.75 -18.73 -6.21
C ASP A 166 -1.48 -17.48 -5.69
N TYR A 167 -0.74 -16.38 -5.55
CA TYR A 167 -1.35 -15.12 -5.13
C TYR A 167 -2.11 -14.43 -6.26
N GLY A 168 -1.60 -14.48 -7.50
CA GLY A 168 -2.28 -13.93 -8.66
C GLY A 168 -3.63 -14.56 -8.94
N ALA A 169 -3.79 -15.85 -8.65
CA ALA A 169 -5.05 -16.58 -8.80
C ALA A 169 -6.17 -16.11 -7.86
N ARG A 170 -5.85 -15.29 -6.85
CA ARG A 170 -6.81 -14.71 -5.91
C ARG A 170 -7.45 -13.42 -6.40
N PHE A 171 -6.96 -12.89 -7.51
CA PHE A 171 -7.53 -11.72 -8.17
C PHE A 171 -8.54 -12.11 -9.22
N THR A 172 -9.62 -11.33 -9.35
CA THR A 172 -10.39 -11.33 -10.60
C THR A 172 -9.58 -10.67 -11.70
N THR A 173 -9.84 -10.99 -12.96
CA THR A 173 -9.10 -10.36 -14.08
C THR A 173 -9.15 -8.82 -14.04
N PRO A 174 -10.31 -8.16 -13.83
CA PRO A 174 -10.35 -6.71 -13.72
C PRO A 174 -9.47 -6.18 -12.55
N SER A 175 -9.50 -6.86 -11.41
CA SER A 175 -8.70 -6.46 -10.24
C SER A 175 -7.19 -6.63 -10.48
N ALA A 176 -6.79 -7.71 -11.17
CA ALA A 176 -5.39 -7.96 -11.51
C ALA A 176 -4.81 -6.90 -12.45
N LEU A 177 -5.60 -6.47 -13.46
CA LEU A 177 -5.16 -5.46 -14.44
C LEU A 177 -4.88 -4.09 -13.83
N VAL A 178 -5.48 -3.78 -12.69
CA VAL A 178 -5.28 -2.50 -11.98
C VAL A 178 -4.60 -2.67 -10.62
N ALA A 179 -4.07 -3.87 -10.32
CA ALA A 179 -3.34 -4.13 -9.08
C ALA A 179 -2.09 -3.23 -8.99
N MET A 180 -1.86 -2.63 -7.84
CA MET A 180 -0.79 -1.65 -7.64
C MET A 180 0.56 -2.36 -7.53
N ASN A 181 1.30 -2.42 -8.63
CA ASN A 181 2.62 -3.03 -8.71
C ASN A 181 3.72 -2.01 -8.37
N GLU A 182 4.24 -2.08 -7.16
CA GLU A 182 5.30 -1.20 -6.68
C GLU A 182 6.57 -1.97 -6.30
N LEU A 183 7.72 -1.31 -6.38
CA LEU A 183 9.00 -1.86 -5.92
C LEU A 183 9.33 -1.36 -4.51
N SER A 184 8.94 -0.15 -4.20
CA SER A 184 9.10 0.51 -2.90
C SER A 184 7.83 1.26 -2.54
N ASN A 185 7.64 1.53 -1.24
CA ASN A 185 6.62 2.42 -0.73
C ASN A 185 7.07 3.11 0.57
N HIS A 186 6.14 3.81 1.22
CA HIS A 186 6.40 4.59 2.42
C HIS A 186 6.64 3.77 3.70
N ASP A 187 6.41 2.45 3.68
CA ASP A 187 6.61 1.56 4.84
C ASP A 187 7.87 0.70 4.70
N HIS A 188 8.20 0.28 3.48
CA HIS A 188 9.25 -0.69 3.21
C HIS A 188 10.58 -0.01 2.89
N SER A 189 11.68 -0.76 2.98
CA SER A 189 12.96 -0.26 2.49
C SER A 189 12.90 -0.02 0.98
N ARG A 190 13.67 0.96 0.49
CA ARG A 190 13.77 1.22 -0.94
C ARG A 190 14.32 -0.01 -1.66
N PHE A 191 13.75 -0.36 -2.82
CA PHE A 191 14.21 -1.51 -3.60
C PHE A 191 15.70 -1.42 -3.93
N LEU A 192 16.17 -0.23 -4.31
CA LEU A 192 17.58 -0.01 -4.61
C LEU A 192 18.46 -0.33 -3.38
N THR A 193 18.07 0.01 -2.18
CA THR A 193 18.76 -0.37 -0.94
C THR A 193 18.84 -1.89 -0.78
N ARG A 194 17.73 -2.61 -1.02
CA ARG A 194 17.72 -4.08 -0.92
C ARG A 194 18.73 -4.78 -1.83
N THR A 195 19.11 -4.13 -2.94
CA THR A 195 20.14 -4.66 -3.87
C THR A 195 21.54 -4.73 -3.26
N ASN A 196 21.80 -4.09 -2.12
CA ASN A 196 23.09 -4.20 -1.40
C ASN A 196 23.21 -5.46 -0.54
N HIS A 197 22.14 -6.23 -0.38
CA HIS A 197 22.06 -7.47 0.41
C HIS A 197 22.41 -7.31 1.90
N VAL A 198 22.28 -6.11 2.44
CA VAL A 198 22.57 -5.82 3.86
C VAL A 198 21.28 -5.85 4.67
N VAL A 199 21.28 -6.61 5.78
CA VAL A 199 20.27 -6.50 6.82
C VAL A 199 20.54 -5.23 7.58
N GLY A 200 19.53 -4.30 7.63
CA GLY A 200 19.76 -3.00 8.24
C GLY A 200 18.50 -2.22 8.55
N ARG A 201 18.61 -1.40 9.56
CA ARG A 201 17.68 -0.36 9.96
C ARG A 201 18.48 0.87 10.38
N THR A 202 17.88 2.05 10.29
CA THR A 202 18.53 3.31 10.70
C THR A 202 19.10 3.22 12.11
N ALA A 203 18.38 2.57 13.04
CA ALA A 203 18.73 2.51 14.45
C ALA A 203 20.07 1.80 14.74
N PHE A 204 20.45 0.82 13.92
CA PHE A 204 21.69 0.05 14.17
C PHE A 204 22.71 0.08 13.03
N ALA A 205 22.26 0.28 11.78
CA ALA A 205 23.16 0.36 10.62
C ALA A 205 23.49 1.82 10.25
N GLY A 206 22.69 2.77 10.71
CA GLY A 206 22.75 4.17 10.32
C GLY A 206 22.19 4.41 8.92
N PRO A 207 21.70 5.64 8.62
CA PRO A 207 21.03 5.95 7.36
C PRO A 207 21.98 5.88 6.14
N GLN A 208 23.28 6.09 6.34
CA GLN A 208 24.27 6.11 5.25
C GLN A 208 24.50 4.72 4.65
N ALA A 209 24.39 3.68 5.47
CA ALA A 209 24.61 2.29 5.02
C ALA A 209 23.60 1.84 3.96
N ALA A 210 22.42 2.45 3.92
CA ALA A 210 21.42 2.20 2.88
C ALA A 210 21.91 2.52 1.45
N ASN A 211 22.91 3.40 1.32
CA ASN A 211 23.39 3.88 0.01
C ASN A 211 24.59 3.08 -0.53
N TYR A 212 25.26 2.30 0.31
CA TYR A 212 26.51 1.64 -0.09
C TYR A 212 26.26 0.25 -0.69
N GLY A 213 26.99 -0.07 -1.75
CA GLY A 213 26.95 -1.39 -2.37
C GLY A 213 25.68 -1.69 -3.16
N VAL A 214 24.87 -0.68 -3.48
CA VAL A 214 23.65 -0.83 -4.28
C VAL A 214 23.96 -1.18 -5.73
N ASN A 215 23.04 -1.88 -6.39
CA ASN A 215 23.22 -2.39 -7.75
C ASN A 215 22.14 -1.86 -8.69
N LEU A 216 22.50 -0.86 -9.50
CA LEU A 216 21.60 -0.26 -10.49
C LEU A 216 21.19 -1.21 -11.61
N ALA A 217 21.98 -2.25 -11.91
CA ALA A 217 21.59 -3.24 -12.91
C ALA A 217 20.41 -4.10 -12.41
N VAL A 218 20.44 -4.49 -11.13
CA VAL A 218 19.32 -5.19 -10.48
C VAL A 218 18.09 -4.29 -10.39
N MET A 219 18.27 -2.99 -10.07
CA MET A 219 17.16 -2.02 -10.10
C MET A 219 16.51 -1.96 -11.49
N ARG A 220 17.30 -1.88 -12.57
CA ARG A 220 16.77 -1.88 -13.95
C ARG A 220 16.03 -3.16 -14.30
N GLN A 221 16.48 -4.32 -13.82
CA GLN A 221 15.75 -5.59 -14.00
C GLN A 221 14.38 -5.55 -13.31
N ALA A 222 14.32 -5.02 -12.09
CA ALA A 222 13.06 -4.87 -11.37
C ALA A 222 12.10 -3.91 -12.07
N VAL A 223 12.59 -2.77 -12.57
CA VAL A 223 11.79 -1.80 -13.33
C VAL A 223 11.27 -2.42 -14.63
N LEU A 224 12.08 -3.20 -15.33
CA LEU A 224 11.64 -3.92 -16.53
C LEU A 224 10.47 -4.86 -16.18
N MET A 225 10.61 -5.66 -15.11
CA MET A 225 9.54 -6.54 -14.67
C MET A 225 8.29 -5.74 -14.25
N GLN A 226 8.45 -4.63 -13.52
CA GLN A 226 7.35 -3.77 -13.10
C GLN A 226 6.55 -3.23 -14.29
N MET A 227 7.22 -2.81 -15.35
CA MET A 227 6.59 -2.21 -16.53
C MET A 227 6.04 -3.24 -17.53
N THR A 228 6.33 -4.52 -17.36
CA THR A 228 5.89 -5.59 -18.28
C THR A 228 5.05 -6.67 -17.61
N TRP A 229 4.82 -6.58 -16.30
CA TRP A 229 3.97 -7.51 -15.55
C TRP A 229 2.53 -7.02 -15.53
N VAL A 230 1.56 -7.97 -15.43
CA VAL A 230 0.15 -7.63 -15.30
C VAL A 230 -0.10 -6.78 -14.05
N GLY A 231 -0.86 -5.70 -14.20
CA GLY A 231 -1.16 -4.73 -13.13
C GLY A 231 -0.75 -3.30 -13.49
N ALA A 232 -0.96 -2.37 -12.58
CA ALA A 232 -0.64 -0.96 -12.74
C ALA A 232 0.75 -0.64 -12.18
N PRO A 233 1.77 -0.38 -13.02
CA PRO A 233 3.09 0.02 -12.54
C PRO A 233 3.01 1.30 -11.70
N THR A 234 3.48 1.23 -10.47
CA THR A 234 3.42 2.35 -9.53
C THR A 234 4.82 2.69 -9.03
N ILE A 235 5.27 3.90 -9.32
CA ILE A 235 6.59 4.38 -8.92
C ILE A 235 6.47 5.14 -7.60
N TYR A 236 7.16 4.65 -6.55
CA TYR A 236 7.35 5.45 -5.35
C TYR A 236 8.37 6.53 -5.64
N TYR A 237 8.02 7.80 -5.36
CA TYR A 237 8.86 8.94 -5.71
C TYR A 237 10.33 8.73 -5.32
N GLY A 238 11.23 9.06 -6.23
CA GLY A 238 12.66 8.94 -6.02
C GLY A 238 13.27 7.59 -6.38
N ASP A 239 12.49 6.52 -6.57
CA ASP A 239 13.01 5.25 -7.08
C ASP A 239 13.63 5.45 -8.46
N GLU A 240 12.99 6.28 -9.31
CA GLU A 240 13.48 6.67 -10.63
C GLU A 240 14.75 7.54 -10.57
N ALA A 241 14.98 8.21 -9.44
CA ALA A 241 16.11 9.12 -9.23
C ALA A 241 17.27 8.49 -8.42
N GLY A 242 17.14 7.20 -8.05
CA GLY A 242 18.15 6.46 -7.31
C GLY A 242 18.15 6.69 -5.80
N VAL A 243 17.02 7.10 -5.22
CA VAL A 243 16.89 7.28 -3.78
C VAL A 243 16.97 5.94 -3.06
N CYS A 244 17.84 5.90 -2.04
CA CYS A 244 17.97 4.79 -1.11
C CYS A 244 17.33 5.12 0.24
N GLY A 245 17.04 4.11 1.05
CA GLY A 245 16.55 4.26 2.41
C GLY A 245 16.17 2.91 3.03
N TRP A 246 16.41 2.76 4.31
CA TRP A 246 15.86 1.66 5.09
C TRP A 246 14.33 1.80 5.19
N THR A 247 13.68 0.90 5.86
CA THR A 247 12.24 0.99 6.12
C THR A 247 11.85 2.28 6.85
N ASP A 248 10.58 2.59 6.93
CA ASP A 248 10.04 3.80 7.58
C ASP A 248 10.78 4.14 8.89
N PRO A 249 11.16 5.41 9.14
CA PRO A 249 10.90 6.61 8.32
C PRO A 249 12.01 6.92 7.27
N ASP A 250 13.09 6.15 7.19
CA ASP A 250 14.28 6.48 6.38
C ASP A 250 14.01 6.39 4.87
N ASN A 251 13.06 5.58 4.43
CA ASN A 251 12.62 5.49 3.04
C ASN A 251 11.94 6.77 2.52
N ARG A 252 11.48 7.65 3.43
CA ARG A 252 10.79 8.92 3.12
C ARG A 252 11.75 10.10 2.98
N ARG A 253 12.97 9.87 2.50
CA ARG A 253 13.97 10.89 2.24
C ARG A 253 13.46 11.88 1.19
N SER A 254 13.91 13.13 1.29
CA SER A 254 13.60 14.17 0.29
C SER A 254 14.05 13.75 -1.11
N TYR A 255 13.31 14.18 -2.12
CA TYR A 255 13.71 13.99 -3.51
C TYR A 255 15.05 14.71 -3.76
N PRO A 256 16.02 14.09 -4.49
CA PRO A 256 17.38 14.60 -4.60
C PRO A 256 17.53 15.67 -5.69
N TRP A 257 16.76 16.76 -5.59
CA TRP A 257 16.76 17.85 -6.58
C TRP A 257 18.18 18.33 -6.95
N GLY A 258 18.51 18.29 -8.24
CA GLY A 258 19.82 18.65 -8.80
C GLY A 258 20.91 17.60 -8.57
N LYS A 259 20.56 16.41 -8.05
CA LYS A 259 21.48 15.26 -7.82
C LYS A 259 20.86 13.94 -8.24
N GLU A 260 19.87 13.99 -9.10
CA GLU A 260 19.14 12.82 -9.59
C GLU A 260 20.04 11.92 -10.45
N ASP A 261 19.84 10.62 -10.40
CA ASP A 261 20.40 9.69 -11.38
C ASP A 261 19.65 9.83 -12.72
N HIS A 262 20.17 10.71 -13.57
CA HIS A 262 19.57 11.01 -14.88
C HIS A 262 19.57 9.79 -15.83
N GLU A 263 20.47 8.83 -15.66
CA GLU A 263 20.47 7.60 -16.47
C GLU A 263 19.32 6.68 -16.04
N LEU A 264 19.10 6.56 -14.75
CA LEU A 264 17.99 5.78 -14.22
C LEU A 264 16.64 6.42 -14.58
N ILE A 265 16.53 7.76 -14.54
CA ILE A 265 15.34 8.49 -15.01
C ILE A 265 15.10 8.22 -16.50
N ARG A 266 16.12 8.27 -17.35
CA ARG A 266 15.96 7.96 -18.78
C ARG A 266 15.48 6.52 -19.00
N PHE A 267 16.01 5.59 -18.22
CA PHE A 267 15.58 4.19 -18.29
C PHE A 267 14.10 4.04 -17.90
N HIS A 268 13.66 4.64 -16.80
CA HIS A 268 12.24 4.62 -16.42
C HIS A 268 11.34 5.23 -17.50
N LYS A 269 11.73 6.39 -18.08
CA LYS A 269 10.97 7.02 -19.17
C LYS A 269 10.82 6.11 -20.37
N GLU A 270 11.89 5.42 -20.75
CA GLU A 270 11.86 4.47 -21.89
C GLU A 270 10.96 3.28 -21.58
N MET A 271 11.06 2.70 -20.39
CA MET A 271 10.21 1.58 -19.99
C MET A 271 8.72 1.98 -19.88
N ILE A 272 8.42 3.17 -19.37
CA ILE A 272 7.06 3.72 -19.34
C ILE A 272 6.55 3.92 -20.78
N ARG A 273 7.39 4.43 -21.69
CA ARG A 273 7.02 4.59 -23.09
C ARG A 273 6.66 3.24 -23.72
N ILE A 274 7.49 2.22 -23.53
CA ILE A 274 7.23 0.86 -24.01
C ILE A 274 5.92 0.32 -23.45
N HIS A 275 5.69 0.46 -22.14
CA HIS A 275 4.44 0.04 -21.51
C HIS A 275 3.20 0.68 -22.14
N LYS A 276 3.29 2.00 -22.47
CA LYS A 276 2.19 2.75 -23.09
C LYS A 276 2.01 2.46 -24.58
N ASP A 277 3.09 2.19 -25.30
CA ASP A 277 3.06 1.96 -26.75
C ASP A 277 2.53 0.56 -27.10
N TYR A 278 2.59 -0.39 -26.18
CA TYR A 278 2.17 -1.77 -26.41
C TYR A 278 1.03 -2.17 -25.45
N GLU A 279 -0.19 -2.16 -25.99
CA GLU A 279 -1.42 -2.45 -25.24
C GLU A 279 -1.37 -3.80 -24.49
N VAL A 280 -0.60 -4.77 -24.98
CA VAL A 280 -0.44 -6.09 -24.35
C VAL A 280 0.06 -6.00 -22.89
N PHE A 281 0.81 -4.96 -22.53
CA PHE A 281 1.28 -4.78 -21.15
C PHE A 281 0.18 -4.24 -20.22
N SER A 282 -0.88 -3.65 -20.75
CA SER A 282 -2.00 -3.14 -19.98
C SER A 282 -3.21 -4.08 -19.95
N THR A 283 -3.40 -4.90 -21.00
CA THR A 283 -4.60 -5.72 -21.18
C THR A 283 -4.31 -7.21 -21.41
N GLY A 284 -3.04 -7.57 -21.55
CA GLY A 284 -2.60 -8.95 -21.73
C GLY A 284 -2.70 -9.78 -20.47
N SER A 285 -2.52 -11.10 -20.64
CA SER A 285 -2.40 -12.07 -19.54
C SER A 285 -1.01 -12.68 -19.52
N LEU A 286 -0.62 -13.20 -18.37
CA LEU A 286 0.60 -14.01 -18.19
C LEU A 286 0.37 -15.43 -18.66
#